data_15e9fa77fa88ca5f93035abaf686acaa
#
_entry.id   15e9fa77fa88ca5f93035abaf686acaa
#
_cell.length_a   1.000
_cell.length_b   1.000
_cell.length_c   1.000
_cell.angle_alpha   90.00
_cell.angle_beta   90.00
_cell.angle_gamma   90.00
#
_symmetry.space_group_name_H-M   'P 1'
#
loop_
_entity.id
_entity.type
_entity.pdbx_description
1 polymer ?
#
loop_
_entity_poly.entity_id
_entity_poly.type
_entity_poly.pdbx_seq_one_letter_code
_entity_poly.pdbx_strand_id
1 'polypeptide(L)'
;MKLGKFTEIDIKKVWAHEQYDFSKWLADEKNLTELGDTLGLSLIDAETEKFVGNFRCDIICKDQITGKDVLIENQLEPTNHDHLGKIITYASGLDASIVIWIVSKAREEHSSAIEWLNQHTDDNLSFFLLEIHTYKIGESDVAPMFKIIEQPNDFAKTVRSISNNAELNNSQKSRLEFWNMFNDVIELRGKPFNKHKATTDHWYTVAIGSSKCTLSIDLVNKDNRIRVSLWISDNKDLFDHLYTNKIDIENSLKYELEWNRLDDKKTSYICTYINGLDFSNKSNYAELMNSIIDTIIDMKKVFCQYI
;
A
#
# COMPACT_ATOMS: atom_id res chain seq x y z
N MET A 1 27.81 -5.53 -24.04
CA MET A 1 26.41 -5.28 -23.65
C MET A 1 25.93 -4.06 -24.43
N LYS A 2 24.79 -4.14 -25.18
CA LYS A 2 24.24 -3.02 -25.94
C LYS A 2 23.19 -2.33 -25.05
N LEU A 3 23.40 -1.07 -24.71
CA LEU A 3 22.46 -0.27 -23.92
C LEU A 3 21.46 0.43 -24.85
N GLY A 4 20.17 0.36 -24.52
CA GLY A 4 19.11 1.13 -25.16
C GLY A 4 19.05 2.56 -24.61
N LYS A 5 18.36 3.44 -25.33
CA LYS A 5 18.03 4.80 -24.86
C LYS A 5 16.52 4.92 -24.71
N PHE A 6 16.08 5.56 -23.64
CA PHE A 6 14.70 5.98 -23.49
C PHE A 6 14.34 7.04 -24.52
N THR A 7 13.21 6.86 -25.16
CA THR A 7 12.57 7.85 -26.00
C THR A 7 11.23 8.19 -25.37
N GLU A 8 11.05 9.44 -24.98
CA GLU A 8 9.80 9.92 -24.41
C GLU A 8 8.73 10.01 -25.50
N ILE A 9 7.56 9.53 -25.19
CA ILE A 9 6.38 9.54 -26.06
C ILE A 9 5.39 10.52 -25.46
N ASP A 10 4.74 11.32 -26.28
CA ASP A 10 3.69 12.22 -25.84
C ASP A 10 2.51 11.41 -25.21
N ILE A 11 2.19 11.70 -23.96
CA ILE A 11 1.12 11.02 -23.22
C ILE A 11 -0.23 11.10 -23.94
N LYS A 12 -0.50 12.18 -24.68
CA LYS A 12 -1.74 12.35 -25.48
C LYS A 12 -1.82 11.40 -26.68
N LYS A 13 -0.69 10.79 -27.09
CA LYS A 13 -0.67 9.73 -28.11
C LYS A 13 -1.01 8.36 -27.50
N VAL A 14 -0.82 8.18 -26.21
CA VAL A 14 -1.15 6.95 -25.46
C VAL A 14 -2.58 7.03 -24.95
N TRP A 15 -2.94 8.15 -24.34
CA TRP A 15 -4.27 8.43 -23.80
C TRP A 15 -4.82 9.71 -24.43
N ALA A 16 -5.72 9.57 -25.41
CA ALA A 16 -6.31 10.70 -26.10
C ALA A 16 -7.26 11.48 -25.20
N HIS A 17 -7.93 10.78 -24.27
CA HIS A 17 -8.90 11.34 -23.34
C HIS A 17 -8.55 10.95 -21.89
N GLU A 18 -8.47 11.94 -21.01
CA GLU A 18 -8.18 11.77 -19.59
C GLU A 18 -9.19 10.84 -18.91
N GLN A 19 -10.47 11.17 -19.00
CA GLN A 19 -11.56 10.43 -18.37
C GLN A 19 -11.79 9.03 -18.97
N TYR A 20 -11.80 8.93 -20.30
CA TYR A 20 -12.24 7.69 -20.99
C TYR A 20 -11.10 6.71 -21.21
N ASP A 21 -9.86 7.20 -21.29
CA ASP A 21 -8.70 6.38 -21.56
C ASP A 21 -7.82 6.25 -20.31
N PHE A 22 -7.29 7.36 -19.78
CA PHE A 22 -6.32 7.32 -18.69
C PHE A 22 -6.94 6.88 -17.37
N SER A 23 -8.08 7.49 -16.94
CA SER A 23 -8.71 7.13 -15.66
C SER A 23 -9.18 5.67 -15.65
N LYS A 24 -9.68 5.15 -16.77
CA LYS A 24 -10.05 3.73 -16.88
C LYS A 24 -8.84 2.80 -16.86
N TRP A 25 -7.77 3.19 -17.57
CA TRP A 25 -6.53 2.42 -17.55
C TRP A 25 -5.94 2.38 -16.13
N LEU A 26 -5.93 3.51 -15.43
CA LEU A 26 -5.39 3.61 -14.08
C LEU A 26 -6.22 2.84 -13.05
N ALA A 27 -7.54 2.80 -13.21
CA ALA A 27 -8.44 2.06 -12.32
C ALA A 27 -8.37 0.53 -12.48
N ASP A 28 -7.71 0.01 -13.52
CA ASP A 28 -7.41 -1.42 -13.64
C ASP A 28 -6.49 -1.85 -12.48
N GLU A 29 -6.79 -2.98 -11.85
CA GLU A 29 -6.12 -3.47 -10.64
C GLU A 29 -4.60 -3.52 -10.79
N LYS A 30 -4.10 -3.95 -11.96
CA LYS A 30 -2.67 -4.05 -12.23
C LYS A 30 -1.99 -2.69 -12.28
N ASN A 31 -2.61 -1.72 -12.94
CA ASN A 31 -2.06 -0.37 -13.09
C ASN A 31 -2.20 0.44 -11.80
N LEU A 32 -3.30 0.22 -11.06
CA LEU A 32 -3.50 0.78 -9.74
C LEU A 32 -2.46 0.27 -8.75
N THR A 33 -2.10 -1.02 -8.82
CA THR A 33 -1.01 -1.62 -8.03
C THR A 33 0.33 -0.97 -8.35
N GLU A 34 0.65 -0.71 -9.63
CA GLU A 34 1.89 -0.04 -10.04
C GLU A 34 1.99 1.40 -9.48
N LEU A 35 0.87 2.15 -9.47
CA LEU A 35 0.80 3.44 -8.79
C LEU A 35 1.02 3.28 -7.29
N GLY A 36 0.36 2.32 -6.66
CA GLY A 36 0.52 2.01 -5.24
C GLY A 36 1.95 1.68 -4.87
N ASP A 37 2.61 0.82 -5.65
CA ASP A 37 4.02 0.45 -5.46
C ASP A 37 4.95 1.67 -5.55
N THR A 38 4.67 2.60 -6.47
CA THR A 38 5.43 3.85 -6.59
C THR A 38 5.30 4.73 -5.33
N LEU A 39 4.11 4.75 -4.71
CA LEU A 39 3.80 5.59 -3.55
C LEU A 39 4.05 4.91 -2.19
N GLY A 40 4.30 3.60 -2.17
CA GLY A 40 4.35 2.81 -0.94
C GLY A 40 2.96 2.60 -0.33
N LEU A 41 1.89 2.60 -1.15
CA LEU A 41 0.50 2.36 -0.78
C LEU A 41 0.02 1.02 -1.35
N SER A 42 -1.05 0.49 -0.80
CA SER A 42 -1.69 -0.74 -1.30
C SER A 42 -3.11 -0.42 -1.76
N LEU A 43 -3.20 0.14 -2.97
CA LEU A 43 -4.44 0.65 -3.53
C LEU A 43 -5.33 -0.48 -4.06
N ILE A 44 -6.60 -0.49 -3.67
CA ILE A 44 -7.63 -1.47 -4.06
C ILE A 44 -8.99 -0.82 -4.26
N ASP A 45 -9.93 -1.53 -4.86
CA ASP A 45 -11.34 -1.15 -5.01
C ASP A 45 -11.54 0.21 -5.70
N ALA A 46 -10.87 0.43 -6.85
CA ALA A 46 -10.99 1.67 -7.60
C ALA A 46 -12.37 1.81 -8.26
N GLU A 47 -13.06 2.92 -7.97
CA GLU A 47 -14.27 3.35 -8.63
C GLU A 47 -13.99 4.65 -9.41
N THR A 48 -14.28 4.66 -10.71
CA THR A 48 -14.12 5.86 -11.54
C THR A 48 -15.38 6.73 -11.51
N GLU A 49 -15.18 8.05 -11.66
CA GLU A 49 -16.28 9.02 -11.90
C GLU A 49 -17.33 9.05 -10.79
N LYS A 50 -16.91 8.83 -9.55
CA LYS A 50 -17.83 8.78 -8.42
C LYS A 50 -18.28 10.18 -7.98
N PHE A 51 -19.57 10.33 -7.81
CA PHE A 51 -20.13 11.56 -7.24
C PHE A 51 -19.96 11.59 -5.72
N VAL A 52 -19.46 12.71 -5.22
CA VAL A 52 -19.34 13.02 -3.81
C VAL A 52 -20.02 14.34 -3.55
N GLY A 53 -21.21 14.27 -3.00
CA GLY A 53 -22.11 15.42 -2.96
C GLY A 53 -22.40 15.95 -4.37
N ASN A 54 -22.04 17.19 -4.65
CA ASN A 54 -22.18 17.83 -5.96
C ASN A 54 -20.92 17.74 -6.83
N PHE A 55 -19.87 17.08 -6.35
CA PHE A 55 -18.59 16.98 -7.03
C PHE A 55 -18.39 15.58 -7.62
N ARG A 56 -17.62 15.50 -8.70
CA ARG A 56 -17.29 14.27 -9.40
C ARG A 56 -15.78 14.08 -9.38
N CYS A 57 -15.34 13.03 -8.72
CA CYS A 57 -13.94 12.69 -8.61
C CYS A 57 -13.55 11.69 -9.70
N ASP A 58 -12.34 11.78 -10.24
CA ASP A 58 -11.90 10.89 -11.30
C ASP A 58 -11.80 9.44 -10.84
N ILE A 59 -11.12 9.19 -9.71
CA ILE A 59 -11.03 7.86 -9.09
C ILE A 59 -11.09 8.00 -7.58
N ILE A 60 -11.85 7.10 -6.94
CA ILE A 60 -11.81 6.86 -5.50
C ILE A 60 -11.43 5.40 -5.30
N CYS A 61 -10.52 5.14 -4.37
CA CYS A 61 -10.09 3.79 -4.01
C CYS A 61 -9.78 3.74 -2.51
N LYS A 62 -9.28 2.60 -2.03
CA LYS A 62 -8.87 2.43 -0.64
C LYS A 62 -7.41 2.01 -0.55
N ASP A 63 -6.73 2.49 0.49
CA ASP A 63 -5.49 1.84 0.90
C ASP A 63 -5.81 0.61 1.77
N GLN A 64 -5.49 -0.57 1.29
CA GLN A 64 -5.80 -1.85 1.93
C GLN A 64 -5.23 -1.95 3.35
N ILE A 65 -4.08 -1.35 3.58
CA ILE A 65 -3.34 -1.46 4.85
C ILE A 65 -3.98 -0.60 5.93
N THR A 66 -4.30 0.64 5.61
CA THR A 66 -4.84 1.60 6.59
C THR A 66 -6.37 1.65 6.59
N GLY A 67 -7.02 1.10 5.56
CA GLY A 67 -8.46 1.20 5.33
C GLY A 67 -8.92 2.62 4.94
N LYS A 68 -7.99 3.54 4.71
CA LYS A 68 -8.26 4.94 4.40
C LYS A 68 -8.77 5.10 2.97
N ASP A 69 -9.70 6.05 2.80
CA ASP A 69 -10.14 6.46 1.47
C ASP A 69 -9.07 7.29 0.77
N VAL A 70 -8.83 6.97 -0.50
CA VAL A 70 -7.84 7.59 -1.37
C VAL A 70 -8.56 8.23 -2.54
N LEU A 71 -8.33 9.50 -2.73
CA LEU A 71 -8.79 10.28 -3.87
C LEU A 71 -7.67 10.41 -4.90
N ILE A 72 -7.95 10.12 -6.17
CA ILE A 72 -7.03 10.36 -7.28
C ILE A 72 -7.70 11.33 -8.25
N GLU A 73 -7.04 12.46 -8.49
CA GLU A 73 -7.41 13.45 -9.51
C GLU A 73 -6.38 13.41 -10.62
N ASN A 74 -6.85 13.25 -11.84
CA ASN A 74 -6.04 13.15 -13.04
C ASN A 74 -6.05 14.46 -13.82
N GLN A 75 -4.92 14.84 -14.39
CA GLN A 75 -4.81 16.01 -15.26
C GLN A 75 -3.71 15.77 -16.29
N LEU A 76 -4.08 15.30 -17.50
CA LEU A 76 -3.12 15.08 -18.58
C LEU A 76 -2.60 16.39 -19.21
N GLU A 77 -2.54 17.43 -18.40
CA GLU A 77 -2.00 18.75 -18.69
C GLU A 77 -1.14 19.26 -17.52
N PRO A 78 -0.36 20.34 -17.69
CA PRO A 78 0.35 20.93 -16.57
C PRO A 78 -0.58 21.39 -15.47
N THR A 79 -0.15 21.28 -14.21
CA THR A 79 -0.91 21.73 -13.03
C THR A 79 -1.54 23.11 -13.21
N ASN A 80 -2.75 23.31 -12.67
CA ASN A 80 -3.44 24.60 -12.65
C ASN A 80 -4.17 24.83 -11.33
N HIS A 81 -4.65 26.06 -11.10
CA HIS A 81 -5.34 26.45 -9.87
C HIS A 81 -6.71 25.79 -9.71
N ASP A 82 -7.39 25.48 -10.83
CA ASP A 82 -8.71 24.85 -10.78
C ASP A 82 -8.64 23.45 -10.18
N HIS A 83 -7.67 22.64 -10.61
CA HIS A 83 -7.45 21.30 -10.04
C HIS A 83 -6.90 21.36 -8.61
N LEU A 84 -6.02 22.31 -8.29
CA LEU A 84 -5.60 22.56 -6.90
C LEU A 84 -6.80 22.86 -6.00
N GLY A 85 -7.72 23.71 -6.46
CA GLY A 85 -8.96 24.00 -5.73
C GLY A 85 -9.85 22.77 -5.56
N LYS A 86 -9.98 21.95 -6.62
CA LYS A 86 -10.75 20.69 -6.57
C LYS A 86 -10.19 19.73 -5.51
N ILE A 87 -8.90 19.40 -5.54
CA ILE A 87 -8.31 18.42 -4.60
C ILE A 87 -8.44 18.84 -3.15
N ILE A 88 -8.35 20.16 -2.85
CA ILE A 88 -8.57 20.69 -1.50
C ILE A 88 -10.04 20.55 -1.11
N THR A 89 -10.97 20.90 -2.02
CA THR A 89 -12.40 20.80 -1.78
C THR A 89 -12.83 19.36 -1.57
N TYR A 90 -12.33 18.43 -2.37
CA TYR A 90 -12.65 17.01 -2.26
C TYR A 90 -12.08 16.39 -0.98
N ALA A 91 -10.84 16.73 -0.62
CA ALA A 91 -10.23 16.30 0.64
C ALA A 91 -11.09 16.68 1.85
N SER A 92 -11.62 17.92 1.86
CA SER A 92 -12.46 18.41 2.95
C SER A 92 -13.87 17.81 2.97
N GLY A 93 -14.43 17.46 1.80
CA GLY A 93 -15.81 16.99 1.66
C GLY A 93 -15.99 15.47 1.78
N LEU A 94 -14.92 14.70 1.52
CA LEU A 94 -14.92 13.23 1.48
C LEU A 94 -14.39 12.57 2.75
N ASP A 95 -13.82 13.36 3.67
CA ASP A 95 -12.99 12.81 4.75
C ASP A 95 -11.83 11.90 4.20
N ALA A 96 -11.44 12.18 2.93
CA ALA A 96 -10.36 11.47 2.28
C ALA A 96 -9.06 11.73 3.04
N SER A 97 -8.37 10.65 3.40
CA SER A 97 -7.13 10.75 4.15
C SER A 97 -5.90 10.82 3.25
N ILE A 98 -6.03 10.43 1.98
CA ILE A 98 -4.94 10.45 1.00
C ILE A 98 -5.47 11.05 -0.30
N VAL A 99 -4.76 12.05 -0.82
CA VAL A 99 -5.08 12.73 -2.08
C VAL A 99 -3.89 12.60 -3.02
N ILE A 100 -4.12 12.06 -4.21
CA ILE A 100 -3.11 11.86 -5.24
C ILE A 100 -3.49 12.70 -6.45
N TRP A 101 -2.62 13.63 -6.84
CA TRP A 101 -2.79 14.45 -8.03
C TRP A 101 -1.77 14.03 -9.08
N ILE A 102 -2.25 13.49 -10.22
CA ILE A 102 -1.42 13.01 -11.33
C ILE A 102 -1.53 13.99 -12.48
N VAL A 103 -0.38 14.50 -12.94
CA VAL A 103 -0.32 15.54 -13.97
C VAL A 103 0.68 15.20 -15.07
N SER A 104 0.59 15.87 -16.23
CA SER A 104 1.64 15.77 -17.26
C SER A 104 2.90 16.51 -16.87
N LYS A 105 2.76 17.63 -16.14
CA LYS A 105 3.87 18.45 -15.65
C LYS A 105 3.47 19.24 -14.42
N ALA A 106 4.22 19.12 -13.36
CA ALA A 106 4.08 19.95 -12.18
C ALA A 106 4.75 21.31 -12.38
N ARG A 107 4.05 22.39 -12.04
CA ARG A 107 4.63 23.74 -11.95
C ARG A 107 5.14 23.94 -10.53
N GLU A 108 6.22 24.71 -10.39
CA GLU A 108 6.90 24.95 -9.11
C GLU A 108 5.95 25.56 -8.05
N GLU A 109 5.05 26.47 -8.46
CA GLU A 109 4.09 27.12 -7.57
C GLU A 109 3.10 26.12 -6.95
N HIS A 110 2.66 25.11 -7.73
CA HIS A 110 1.74 24.08 -7.25
C HIS A 110 2.45 23.00 -6.43
N SER A 111 3.70 22.65 -6.80
CA SER A 111 4.57 21.79 -6.01
C SER A 111 4.76 22.38 -4.61
N SER A 112 5.15 23.65 -4.52
CA SER A 112 5.29 24.38 -3.24
C SER A 112 3.98 24.47 -2.45
N ALA A 113 2.82 24.58 -3.13
CA ALA A 113 1.53 24.58 -2.47
C ALA A 113 1.20 23.20 -1.86
N ILE A 114 1.49 22.10 -2.55
CA ILE A 114 1.32 20.73 -2.04
C ILE A 114 2.27 20.46 -0.87
N GLU A 115 3.52 20.89 -0.96
CA GLU A 115 4.47 20.82 0.15
C GLU A 115 3.93 21.56 1.38
N TRP A 116 3.43 22.78 1.19
CA TRP A 116 2.84 23.59 2.25
C TRP A 116 1.62 22.91 2.89
N LEU A 117 0.71 22.33 2.08
CA LEU A 117 -0.43 21.56 2.57
C LEU A 117 0.03 20.37 3.43
N ASN A 118 1.03 19.60 2.98
CA ASN A 118 1.58 18.49 3.75
C ASN A 118 2.21 18.92 5.08
N GLN A 119 2.72 20.16 5.16
CA GLN A 119 3.31 20.70 6.38
C GLN A 119 2.26 21.27 7.36
N HIS A 120 1.10 21.73 6.88
CA HIS A 120 0.13 22.51 7.67
C HIS A 120 -1.22 21.82 7.87
N THR A 121 -1.48 20.70 7.22
CA THR A 121 -2.64 19.85 7.51
C THR A 121 -2.32 18.89 8.65
N ASP A 122 -3.36 18.26 9.22
CA ASP A 122 -3.18 17.28 10.28
C ASP A 122 -2.51 15.99 9.76
N ASP A 123 -2.09 15.12 10.67
CA ASP A 123 -1.38 13.88 10.35
C ASP A 123 -2.26 12.83 9.64
N ASN A 124 -3.57 13.07 9.56
CA ASN A 124 -4.51 12.15 8.91
C ASN A 124 -4.65 12.42 7.42
N LEU A 125 -4.28 13.61 6.94
CA LEU A 125 -4.39 14.02 5.55
C LEU A 125 -3.00 14.07 4.88
N SER A 126 -2.90 13.45 3.71
CA SER A 126 -1.66 13.33 2.95
C SER A 126 -1.89 13.69 1.49
N PHE A 127 -1.04 14.55 0.92
CA PHE A 127 -1.10 14.93 -0.48
C PHE A 127 0.12 14.43 -1.24
N PHE A 128 -0.13 13.81 -2.40
CA PHE A 128 0.89 13.40 -3.35
C PHE A 128 0.70 14.17 -4.66
N LEU A 129 1.79 14.63 -5.26
CA LEU A 129 1.83 15.19 -6.62
C LEU A 129 2.78 14.36 -7.46
N LEU A 130 2.28 13.81 -8.57
CA LEU A 130 3.05 12.98 -9.49
C LEU A 130 2.99 13.53 -10.91
N GLU A 131 4.09 13.36 -11.65
CA GLU A 131 4.08 13.43 -13.10
C GLU A 131 3.93 12.03 -13.70
N ILE A 132 3.09 11.90 -14.75
CA ILE A 132 3.01 10.70 -15.58
C ILE A 132 3.78 10.93 -16.88
N HIS A 133 4.73 10.05 -17.14
CA HIS A 133 5.54 10.04 -18.36
C HIS A 133 5.36 8.71 -19.08
N THR A 134 5.63 8.72 -20.39
CA THR A 134 5.60 7.48 -21.18
C THR A 134 6.87 7.37 -22.01
N TYR A 135 7.48 6.20 -21.98
CA TYR A 135 8.76 5.92 -22.64
C TYR A 135 8.71 4.65 -23.48
N LYS A 136 9.62 4.58 -24.46
CA LYS A 136 9.95 3.32 -25.16
C LYS A 136 11.46 3.20 -25.37
N ILE A 137 11.93 1.98 -25.61
CA ILE A 137 13.31 1.67 -25.98
C ILE A 137 13.27 1.03 -27.37
N GLY A 138 13.75 1.75 -28.39
CA GLY A 138 13.68 1.29 -29.79
C GLY A 138 12.24 1.03 -30.23
N GLU A 139 11.92 -0.17 -30.66
CA GLU A 139 10.58 -0.59 -31.10
C GLU A 139 9.80 -1.34 -30.03
N SER A 140 10.14 -1.15 -28.74
CA SER A 140 9.35 -1.76 -27.65
C SER A 140 7.96 -1.15 -27.54
N ASP A 141 7.07 -1.82 -26.81
CA ASP A 141 5.83 -1.21 -26.32
C ASP A 141 6.13 0.03 -25.48
N VAL A 142 5.15 0.91 -25.37
CA VAL A 142 5.24 2.12 -24.55
C VAL A 142 5.02 1.73 -23.09
N ALA A 143 5.94 2.16 -22.22
CA ALA A 143 5.86 1.94 -20.78
C ALA A 143 5.52 3.26 -20.07
N PRO A 144 4.50 3.30 -19.22
CA PRO A 144 4.22 4.42 -18.32
C PRO A 144 5.22 4.47 -17.18
N MET A 145 5.46 5.66 -16.63
CA MET A 145 6.31 5.88 -15.46
C MET A 145 5.72 6.99 -14.59
N PHE A 146 5.43 6.69 -13.35
CA PHE A 146 5.07 7.68 -12.35
C PHE A 146 6.33 8.26 -11.71
N LYS A 147 6.40 9.59 -11.67
CA LYS A 147 7.48 10.33 -11.01
C LYS A 147 6.91 11.16 -9.87
N ILE A 148 7.30 10.85 -8.65
CA ILE A 148 6.89 11.62 -7.47
C ILE A 148 7.58 12.99 -7.52
N ILE A 149 6.78 14.05 -7.44
CA ILE A 149 7.23 15.44 -7.33
C ILE A 149 7.13 15.91 -5.88
N GLU A 150 5.98 15.66 -5.23
CA GLU A 150 5.75 15.94 -3.81
C GLU A 150 5.10 14.76 -3.13
N GLN A 151 5.48 14.53 -1.88
CA GLN A 151 4.91 13.50 -1.01
C GLN A 151 4.93 13.95 0.45
N PRO A 152 4.10 13.36 1.33
CA PRO A 152 4.12 13.67 2.76
C PRO A 152 5.49 13.45 3.39
N ASN A 153 5.90 14.35 4.26
CA ASN A 153 7.11 14.16 5.05
C ASN A 153 6.81 13.31 6.29
N ASP A 154 6.99 12.00 6.17
CA ASP A 154 6.72 11.04 7.25
C ASP A 154 7.57 11.27 8.51
N PHE A 155 8.77 11.80 8.37
CA PHE A 155 9.64 12.11 9.52
C PHE A 155 9.04 13.20 10.40
N ALA A 156 8.58 14.33 9.82
CA ALA A 156 7.95 15.42 10.57
C ALA A 156 6.63 14.98 11.23
N LYS A 157 5.82 14.18 10.53
CA LYS A 157 4.58 13.58 11.07
C LYS A 157 4.88 12.62 12.23
N THR A 158 5.92 11.81 12.11
CA THR A 158 6.36 10.88 13.16
C THR A 158 6.82 11.62 14.42
N VAL A 159 7.60 12.69 14.28
CA VAL A 159 8.06 13.50 15.42
C VAL A 159 6.89 14.17 16.14
N ARG A 160 5.91 14.72 15.41
CA ARG A 160 4.69 15.30 16.00
C ARG A 160 3.82 14.25 16.72
N SER A 161 3.66 13.06 16.16
CA SER A 161 2.89 11.98 16.82
C SER A 161 3.55 11.45 18.08
N ILE A 162 4.88 11.48 18.16
CA ILE A 162 5.64 11.12 19.37
C ILE A 162 5.48 12.18 20.49
N SER A 163 5.41 13.45 20.12
CA SER A 163 5.23 14.55 21.10
C SER A 163 3.82 14.64 21.69
N ASN A 164 2.82 14.07 21.03
CA ASN A 164 1.42 14.06 21.46
C ASN A 164 0.99 12.77 22.20
N ASN A 165 1.87 11.77 22.33
CA ASN A 165 1.52 10.50 22.96
C ASN A 165 1.70 10.53 24.49
N ALA A 166 0.60 10.21 25.19
CA ALA A 166 0.62 9.72 26.56
C ALA A 166 1.66 8.59 26.70
N GLU A 167 2.28 8.46 27.89
CA GLU A 167 3.34 7.48 28.16
C GLU A 167 2.97 6.07 27.68
N LEU A 168 3.66 5.60 26.64
CA LEU A 168 3.53 4.23 26.13
C LEU A 168 3.96 3.25 27.23
N ASN A 169 3.21 2.18 27.43
CA ASN A 169 3.63 1.09 28.30
C ASN A 169 4.77 0.27 27.65
N ASN A 170 5.44 -0.57 28.46
CA ASN A 170 6.61 -1.32 28.01
C ASN A 170 6.32 -2.22 26.79
N SER A 171 5.15 -2.87 26.76
CA SER A 171 4.76 -3.72 25.63
C SER A 171 4.54 -2.92 24.33
N GLN A 172 3.95 -1.73 24.44
CA GLN A 172 3.77 -0.83 23.30
C GLN A 172 5.11 -0.34 22.75
N LYS A 173 6.04 0.04 23.64
CA LYS A 173 7.41 0.45 23.25
C LYS A 173 8.15 -0.67 22.53
N SER A 174 8.08 -1.90 23.06
CA SER A 174 8.74 -3.06 22.44
C SER A 174 8.17 -3.41 21.06
N ARG A 175 6.84 -3.31 20.87
CA ARG A 175 6.21 -3.53 19.56
C ARG A 175 6.61 -2.45 18.56
N LEU A 176 6.53 -1.19 18.94
CA LEU A 176 6.92 -0.07 18.08
C LEU A 176 8.38 -0.20 17.63
N GLU A 177 9.27 -0.58 18.55
CA GLU A 177 10.67 -0.81 18.24
C GLU A 177 10.85 -2.00 17.29
N PHE A 178 10.15 -3.12 17.53
CA PHE A 178 10.18 -4.28 16.65
C PHE A 178 9.75 -3.92 15.22
N TRP A 179 8.65 -3.19 15.05
CA TRP A 179 8.16 -2.80 13.72
C TRP A 179 9.06 -1.78 13.02
N ASN A 180 9.72 -0.87 13.75
CA ASN A 180 10.73 0.01 13.17
C ASN A 180 11.91 -0.79 12.61
N MET A 181 12.47 -1.73 13.40
CA MET A 181 13.55 -2.61 12.95
C MET A 181 13.10 -3.50 11.78
N PHE A 182 11.85 -3.98 11.78
CA PHE A 182 11.29 -4.76 10.68
C PHE A 182 11.23 -3.95 9.38
N ASN A 183 10.80 -2.68 9.46
CA ASN A 183 10.80 -1.76 8.32
C ASN A 183 12.22 -1.52 7.75
N ASP A 184 13.22 -1.43 8.62
CA ASP A 184 14.63 -1.30 8.18
C ASP A 184 15.10 -2.56 7.44
N VAL A 185 14.71 -3.75 7.91
CA VAL A 185 15.04 -5.02 7.22
C VAL A 185 14.32 -5.14 5.88
N ILE A 186 13.06 -4.69 5.76
CA ILE A 186 12.35 -4.62 4.47
C ILE A 186 13.12 -3.75 3.47
N GLU A 187 13.61 -2.59 3.89
CA GLU A 187 14.43 -1.71 3.03
C GLU A 187 15.73 -2.40 2.59
N LEU A 188 16.47 -3.01 3.53
CA LEU A 188 17.71 -3.74 3.25
C LEU A 188 17.51 -4.91 2.28
N ARG A 189 16.31 -5.53 2.29
CA ARG A 189 15.91 -6.62 1.39
C ARG A 189 15.40 -6.14 0.01
N GLY A 190 15.49 -4.83 -0.29
CA GLY A 190 15.08 -4.24 -1.57
C GLY A 190 13.56 -4.07 -1.71
N LYS A 191 12.84 -3.90 -0.61
CA LYS A 191 11.39 -3.67 -0.55
C LYS A 191 10.56 -4.74 -1.28
N PRO A 192 10.57 -5.99 -0.84
CA PRO A 192 9.81 -7.06 -1.48
C PRO A 192 8.29 -6.86 -1.39
N PHE A 193 7.84 -5.98 -0.51
CA PHE A 193 6.46 -5.48 -0.38
C PHE A 193 6.47 -4.09 0.28
N ASN A 194 5.35 -3.38 0.16
CA ASN A 194 5.22 -2.05 0.73
C ASN A 194 5.24 -2.09 2.25
N LYS A 195 6.09 -1.25 2.85
CA LYS A 195 6.09 -1.02 4.29
C LYS A 195 5.09 0.07 4.65
N HIS A 196 4.58 0.05 5.86
CA HIS A 196 3.80 1.14 6.43
C HIS A 196 4.40 1.62 7.74
N LYS A 197 3.87 2.72 8.27
CA LYS A 197 4.32 3.30 9.54
C LYS A 197 4.25 2.26 10.65
N ALA A 198 5.32 2.12 11.43
CA ALA A 198 5.34 1.29 12.62
C ALA A 198 4.33 1.82 13.66
N THR A 199 3.55 0.92 14.26
CA THR A 199 2.56 1.21 15.29
C THR A 199 2.89 0.52 16.61
N THR A 200 2.09 0.75 17.64
CA THR A 200 2.18 0.05 18.91
C THR A 200 1.34 -1.23 18.95
N ASP A 201 0.68 -1.55 17.85
CA ASP A 201 -0.17 -2.73 17.70
C ASP A 201 0.65 -4.02 17.69
N HIS A 202 0.01 -5.12 18.02
CA HIS A 202 0.65 -6.44 17.98
C HIS A 202 0.60 -7.08 16.58
N TRP A 203 -0.03 -6.42 15.59
CA TRP A 203 -0.11 -6.90 14.21
C TRP A 203 0.50 -5.92 13.22
N TYR A 204 0.88 -6.45 12.06
CA TYR A 204 1.37 -5.73 10.90
C TYR A 204 0.77 -6.38 9.64
N THR A 205 0.11 -5.60 8.80
CA THR A 205 -0.55 -6.12 7.60
C THR A 205 0.33 -5.94 6.37
N VAL A 206 0.23 -6.86 5.43
CA VAL A 206 0.89 -6.78 4.12
C VAL A 206 -0.16 -7.06 3.05
N ALA A 207 -0.28 -6.16 2.09
CA ALA A 207 -1.22 -6.29 1.00
C ALA A 207 -0.90 -7.49 0.10
N ILE A 208 -1.94 -8.20 -0.31
CA ILE A 208 -1.83 -9.32 -1.25
C ILE A 208 -2.38 -8.95 -2.65
N GLY A 209 -2.96 -7.74 -2.80
CA GLY A 209 -3.55 -7.27 -4.05
C GLY A 209 -5.02 -7.69 -4.24
N SER A 210 -5.72 -8.02 -3.16
CA SER A 210 -7.13 -8.39 -3.19
C SER A 210 -7.87 -7.79 -2.01
N SER A 211 -9.06 -7.23 -2.22
CA SER A 211 -9.92 -6.71 -1.15
C SER A 211 -10.53 -7.80 -0.27
N LYS A 212 -10.50 -9.06 -0.72
CA LYS A 212 -11.12 -10.20 -0.03
C LYS A 212 -10.28 -10.74 1.13
N CYS A 213 -8.97 -10.49 1.12
CA CYS A 213 -8.04 -11.00 2.13
C CYS A 213 -6.76 -10.16 2.21
N THR A 214 -6.01 -10.32 3.29
CA THR A 214 -4.71 -9.64 3.51
C THR A 214 -3.76 -10.58 4.24
N LEU A 215 -2.47 -10.38 4.10
CA LEU A 215 -1.49 -11.05 4.94
C LEU A 215 -1.32 -10.29 6.26
N SER A 216 -1.27 -10.99 7.37
CA SER A 216 -1.08 -10.44 8.71
C SER A 216 0.08 -11.12 9.42
N ILE A 217 0.88 -10.32 10.10
CA ILE A 217 1.96 -10.76 10.99
C ILE A 217 1.54 -10.38 12.41
N ASP A 218 1.38 -11.34 13.30
CA ASP A 218 0.92 -11.10 14.67
C ASP A 218 1.99 -11.52 15.69
N LEU A 219 2.40 -10.59 16.56
CA LEU A 219 3.34 -10.83 17.64
C LEU A 219 2.63 -11.49 18.83
N VAL A 220 2.74 -12.81 18.96
CA VAL A 220 2.11 -13.61 20.03
C VAL A 220 3.11 -13.79 21.17
N ASN A 221 3.38 -12.71 21.91
CA ASN A 221 4.43 -12.67 22.93
C ASN A 221 4.25 -13.72 24.06
N LYS A 222 3.01 -14.00 24.46
CA LYS A 222 2.72 -15.00 25.52
C LYS A 222 3.20 -16.42 25.16
N ASP A 223 3.27 -16.72 23.85
CA ASP A 223 3.66 -18.02 23.31
C ASP A 223 5.06 -18.00 22.68
N ASN A 224 5.80 -16.87 22.81
CA ASN A 224 7.12 -16.64 22.24
C ASN A 224 7.19 -16.95 20.73
N ARG A 225 6.15 -16.60 19.98
CA ARG A 225 6.05 -16.88 18.55
C ARG A 225 5.42 -15.75 17.78
N ILE A 226 5.62 -15.77 16.48
CA ILE A 226 5.03 -14.86 15.50
C ILE A 226 4.12 -15.68 14.61
N ARG A 227 2.85 -15.26 14.46
CA ARG A 227 1.93 -15.86 13.52
C ARG A 227 1.98 -15.07 12.21
N VAL A 228 2.16 -15.77 11.10
CA VAL A 228 1.99 -15.20 9.76
C VAL A 228 0.77 -15.85 9.14
N SER A 229 -0.21 -15.05 8.71
CA SER A 229 -1.51 -15.56 8.27
C SER A 229 -2.03 -14.87 7.02
N LEU A 230 -2.74 -15.61 6.18
CA LEU A 230 -3.71 -15.07 5.24
C LEU A 230 -5.01 -14.84 6.01
N TRP A 231 -5.37 -13.58 6.24
CA TRP A 231 -6.57 -13.15 6.93
C TRP A 231 -7.69 -12.89 5.93
N ILE A 232 -8.80 -13.59 6.06
CA ILE A 232 -9.97 -13.50 5.16
C ILE A 232 -11.12 -12.87 5.96
N SER A 233 -11.58 -11.70 5.52
CA SER A 233 -12.61 -10.92 6.20
C SER A 233 -13.96 -11.14 5.51
N ASP A 234 -14.95 -11.69 6.25
CA ASP A 234 -16.35 -11.86 5.81
C ASP A 234 -16.54 -12.55 4.43
N ASN A 235 -15.65 -13.50 4.10
CA ASN A 235 -15.67 -14.24 2.83
C ASN A 235 -15.37 -15.73 3.02
N LYS A 236 -16.38 -16.49 3.46
CA LYS A 236 -16.25 -17.94 3.68
C LYS A 236 -16.06 -18.73 2.38
N ASP A 237 -16.63 -18.23 1.28
CA ASP A 237 -16.52 -18.89 -0.03
C ASP A 237 -15.06 -18.88 -0.51
N LEU A 238 -14.33 -17.79 -0.28
CA LEU A 238 -12.90 -17.74 -0.56
C LEU A 238 -12.13 -18.76 0.28
N PHE A 239 -12.43 -18.86 1.60
CA PHE A 239 -11.77 -19.84 2.44
C PHE A 239 -12.04 -21.27 1.95
N ASP A 240 -13.30 -21.60 1.63
CA ASP A 240 -13.70 -22.92 1.16
C ASP A 240 -13.05 -23.24 -0.20
N HIS A 241 -12.96 -22.26 -1.09
CA HIS A 241 -12.21 -22.39 -2.36
C HIS A 241 -10.74 -22.71 -2.13
N LEU A 242 -10.07 -21.97 -1.26
CA LEU A 242 -8.68 -22.21 -0.91
C LEU A 242 -8.51 -23.60 -0.24
N TYR A 243 -9.44 -23.99 0.62
CA TYR A 243 -9.41 -25.29 1.29
C TYR A 243 -9.55 -26.46 0.31
N THR A 244 -10.32 -26.30 -0.76
CA THR A 244 -10.42 -27.31 -1.84
C THR A 244 -9.05 -27.53 -2.52
N ASN A 245 -8.21 -26.50 -2.57
CA ASN A 245 -6.86 -26.57 -3.15
C ASN A 245 -5.75 -26.77 -2.10
N LYS A 246 -6.11 -27.14 -0.87
CA LYS A 246 -5.21 -27.23 0.29
C LYS A 246 -3.94 -28.02 0.01
N ILE A 247 -4.05 -29.19 -0.61
CA ILE A 247 -2.91 -30.09 -0.87
C ILE A 247 -1.90 -29.42 -1.81
N ASP A 248 -2.36 -28.76 -2.86
CA ASP A 248 -1.49 -28.10 -3.84
C ASP A 248 -0.82 -26.87 -3.23
N ILE A 249 -1.55 -26.14 -2.41
CA ILE A 249 -1.04 -24.97 -1.65
C ILE A 249 0.05 -25.43 -0.68
N GLU A 250 -0.20 -26.45 0.15
CA GLU A 250 0.76 -26.95 1.14
C GLU A 250 1.99 -27.57 0.48
N ASN A 251 1.84 -28.28 -0.64
CA ASN A 251 2.97 -28.81 -1.41
C ASN A 251 3.86 -27.72 -2.01
N SER A 252 3.31 -26.54 -2.28
CA SER A 252 4.06 -25.39 -2.83
C SER A 252 4.81 -24.61 -1.75
N LEU A 253 4.46 -24.77 -0.48
CA LEU A 253 5.08 -24.12 0.66
C LEU A 253 6.02 -25.10 1.37
N LYS A 254 7.03 -24.58 2.07
CA LYS A 254 8.04 -25.40 2.79
C LYS A 254 7.74 -25.58 4.28
N TYR A 255 6.53 -25.22 4.71
CA TYR A 255 6.08 -25.24 6.10
C TYR A 255 4.60 -25.65 6.20
N GLU A 256 4.21 -26.12 7.35
CA GLU A 256 2.84 -26.55 7.63
C GLU A 256 1.91 -25.33 7.83
N LEU A 257 0.66 -25.49 7.43
CA LEU A 257 -0.40 -24.48 7.58
C LEU A 257 -1.49 -24.99 8.54
N GLU A 258 -1.94 -24.08 9.39
CA GLU A 258 -3.18 -24.26 10.15
C GLU A 258 -4.34 -23.56 9.43
N TRP A 259 -5.43 -24.29 9.19
CA TRP A 259 -6.62 -23.83 8.48
C TRP A 259 -7.76 -23.58 9.45
N ASN A 260 -8.11 -22.32 9.67
CA ASN A 260 -9.09 -21.90 10.68
C ASN A 260 -10.28 -21.20 10.00
N ARG A 261 -11.34 -21.96 9.72
CA ARG A 261 -12.57 -21.45 9.09
C ARG A 261 -13.37 -20.55 10.03
N LEU A 262 -13.43 -20.90 11.35
CA LEU A 262 -14.14 -20.16 12.40
C LEU A 262 -15.63 -19.95 12.07
N ASP A 263 -16.41 -21.01 12.05
CA ASP A 263 -17.82 -20.99 11.61
C ASP A 263 -18.72 -20.04 12.41
N ASP A 264 -18.37 -19.75 13.65
CA ASP A 264 -19.04 -18.83 14.57
C ASP A 264 -18.62 -17.34 14.37
N LYS A 265 -17.66 -17.05 13.49
CA LYS A 265 -17.14 -15.71 13.21
C LYS A 265 -17.23 -15.38 11.74
N LYS A 266 -17.26 -14.09 11.41
CA LYS A 266 -17.18 -13.61 10.02
C LYS A 266 -15.83 -13.92 9.38
N THR A 267 -14.75 -13.82 10.15
CA THR A 267 -13.37 -13.99 9.70
C THR A 267 -12.95 -15.45 9.61
N SER A 268 -12.02 -15.74 8.70
CA SER A 268 -11.26 -16.99 8.63
C SER A 268 -9.78 -16.66 8.45
N TYR A 269 -8.90 -17.60 8.77
CA TYR A 269 -7.48 -17.39 8.47
C TYR A 269 -6.74 -18.73 8.25
N ILE A 270 -5.67 -18.63 7.44
CA ILE A 270 -4.74 -19.73 7.17
C ILE A 270 -3.37 -19.26 7.63
N CYS A 271 -2.72 -19.96 8.55
CA CYS A 271 -1.50 -19.44 9.17
C CYS A 271 -0.41 -20.47 9.36
N THR A 272 0.80 -19.94 9.57
CA THR A 272 1.96 -20.66 10.08
C THR A 272 2.60 -19.87 11.22
N TYR A 273 3.57 -20.46 11.94
CA TYR A 273 4.22 -19.84 13.09
C TYR A 273 5.74 -19.84 12.95
N ILE A 274 6.36 -18.75 13.40
CA ILE A 274 7.79 -18.59 13.56
C ILE A 274 8.05 -18.45 15.06
N ASN A 275 8.85 -19.36 15.63
CA ASN A 275 9.15 -19.37 17.07
C ASN A 275 10.35 -18.48 17.41
N GLY A 276 10.47 -18.11 18.69
CA GLY A 276 11.62 -17.40 19.22
C GLY A 276 11.44 -15.89 19.42
N LEU A 277 10.20 -15.38 19.38
CA LEU A 277 9.92 -13.98 19.74
C LEU A 277 10.19 -13.75 21.24
N ASP A 278 11.14 -12.89 21.54
CA ASP A 278 11.44 -12.47 22.92
C ASP A 278 11.80 -10.97 22.91
N PHE A 279 10.92 -10.14 23.48
CA PHE A 279 11.16 -8.70 23.58
C PHE A 279 12.29 -8.31 24.55
N SER A 280 12.69 -9.22 25.44
CA SER A 280 13.83 -9.00 26.35
C SER A 280 15.18 -9.32 25.72
N ASN A 281 15.19 -10.12 24.64
CA ASN A 281 16.39 -10.55 23.92
C ASN A 281 16.27 -10.32 22.42
N LYS A 282 16.95 -9.31 21.92
CA LYS A 282 16.90 -8.89 20.51
C LYS A 282 17.96 -9.58 19.62
N SER A 283 18.75 -10.50 20.17
CA SER A 283 19.89 -11.09 19.44
C SER A 283 19.48 -11.87 18.18
N ASN A 284 18.27 -12.42 18.13
CA ASN A 284 17.72 -13.17 17.01
C ASN A 284 16.76 -12.38 16.11
N TYR A 285 16.58 -11.07 16.34
CA TYR A 285 15.61 -10.27 15.60
C TYR A 285 15.87 -10.24 14.10
N ALA A 286 17.15 -10.14 13.69
CA ALA A 286 17.51 -10.17 12.27
C ALA A 286 17.09 -11.47 11.58
N GLU A 287 17.27 -12.62 12.26
CA GLU A 287 16.86 -13.93 11.76
C GLU A 287 15.32 -14.05 11.71
N LEU A 288 14.62 -13.66 12.78
CA LEU A 288 13.16 -13.66 12.83
C LEU A 288 12.56 -12.78 11.73
N MET A 289 13.06 -11.56 11.55
CA MET A 289 12.55 -10.62 10.54
C MET A 289 12.78 -11.12 9.12
N ASN A 290 13.94 -11.72 8.84
CA ASN A 290 14.18 -12.37 7.55
C ASN A 290 13.23 -13.54 7.33
N SER A 291 13.00 -14.38 8.32
CA SER A 291 12.06 -15.52 8.25
C SER A 291 10.62 -15.05 8.01
N ILE A 292 10.19 -13.94 8.64
CA ILE A 292 8.89 -13.33 8.39
C ILE A 292 8.78 -12.88 6.93
N ILE A 293 9.78 -12.15 6.42
CA ILE A 293 9.78 -11.63 5.06
C ILE A 293 9.71 -12.78 4.05
N ASP A 294 10.53 -13.82 4.24
CA ASP A 294 10.52 -14.99 3.35
C ASP A 294 9.17 -15.71 3.37
N THR A 295 8.57 -15.88 4.55
CA THR A 295 7.23 -16.48 4.70
C THR A 295 6.17 -15.65 3.98
N ILE A 296 6.19 -14.32 4.11
CA ILE A 296 5.25 -13.41 3.43
C ILE A 296 5.41 -13.50 1.91
N ILE A 297 6.64 -13.52 1.39
CA ILE A 297 6.91 -13.64 -0.05
C ILE A 297 6.37 -14.97 -0.59
N ASP A 298 6.64 -16.07 0.11
CA ASP A 298 6.18 -17.41 -0.27
C ASP A 298 4.66 -17.50 -0.24
N MET A 299 4.01 -17.04 0.85
CA MET A 299 2.55 -17.01 0.96
C MET A 299 1.92 -16.16 -0.14
N LYS A 300 2.43 -14.95 -0.37
CA LYS A 300 1.92 -14.07 -1.43
C LYS A 300 2.02 -14.75 -2.79
N LYS A 301 3.17 -15.31 -3.14
CA LYS A 301 3.40 -16.00 -4.41
C LYS A 301 2.45 -17.18 -4.64
N VAL A 302 2.18 -17.95 -3.59
CA VAL A 302 1.33 -19.15 -3.70
C VAL A 302 -0.13 -18.77 -3.70
N PHE A 303 -0.59 -17.99 -2.71
CA PHE A 303 -2.01 -17.66 -2.58
C PHE A 303 -2.55 -16.79 -3.72
N CYS A 304 -1.76 -15.88 -4.31
CA CYS A 304 -2.18 -15.11 -5.48
C CYS A 304 -2.56 -15.95 -6.71
N GLN A 305 -2.24 -17.24 -6.73
CA GLN A 305 -2.65 -18.14 -7.81
C GLN A 305 -4.08 -18.69 -7.62
N TYR A 306 -4.66 -18.49 -6.44
CA TYR A 306 -5.95 -19.09 -6.05
C TYR A 306 -6.99 -18.03 -5.57
N ILE A 307 -6.64 -16.72 -5.55
CA ILE A 307 -7.50 -15.62 -5.06
C ILE A 307 -8.19 -14.91 -6.21
#